data_4d0c142f2caf9bec60bbdea5fe6d3095
#
_entry.id   4d0c142f2caf9bec60bbdea5fe6d3095
#
_cell.length_a   1.000
_cell.length_b   1.000
_cell.length_c   1.000
_cell.angle_alpha   90.00
_cell.angle_beta   90.00
_cell.angle_gamma   90.00
#
_symmetry.space_group_name_H-M   'P 1'
#
loop_
_entity.id
_entity.type
_entity.pdbx_description
1 polymer ?
#
loop_
_entity_poly.entity_id
_entity_poly.type
_entity_poly.pdbx_seq_one_letter_code
_entity_poly.pdbx_strand_id
1 'polypeptide(L)'
;MLLPCLTTDVDRQKEEGFKIFMSKVDTPKGKLVRKFGENIFGNPKYDVLLNKKPYTPGQHGPNRRKRLSNYGIQLQEKQKIKAMYGVLEKQFRNYFHKAEKMKGETGTSLLQLLECRLDSVVYRLGFASTRSQARQLVSHAHFLLNDRKCNYPSASLK
;
A
#
# COMPACT_ATOMS: atom_id res chain seq x y z
N MET A 1 26.29 -29.75 17.36
CA MET A 1 24.89 -29.48 17.75
C MET A 1 24.40 -28.34 16.88
N LEU A 2 23.81 -28.66 15.72
CA LEU A 2 23.41 -27.70 14.70
C LEU A 2 21.97 -27.23 15.02
N LEU A 3 21.79 -25.94 15.26
CA LEU A 3 20.48 -25.32 15.44
C LEU A 3 19.69 -25.39 14.10
N PRO A 4 18.40 -25.77 14.12
CA PRO A 4 17.60 -25.79 12.91
C PRO A 4 17.37 -24.36 12.42
N CYS A 5 17.77 -24.13 11.17
CA CYS A 5 17.50 -22.91 10.41
C CYS A 5 15.98 -22.67 10.37
N LEU A 6 15.53 -21.57 10.97
CA LEU A 6 14.16 -21.10 10.89
C LEU A 6 13.83 -20.85 9.41
N THR A 7 13.12 -21.78 8.80
CA THR A 7 12.54 -21.62 7.47
C THR A 7 11.58 -20.43 7.52
N THR A 8 11.95 -19.36 6.85
CA THR A 8 11.11 -18.16 6.71
C THR A 8 9.88 -18.52 5.87
N ASP A 9 8.73 -17.90 6.17
CA ASP A 9 7.46 -18.08 5.44
C ASP A 9 7.57 -17.92 3.91
N VAL A 10 8.71 -17.43 3.42
CA VAL A 10 9.07 -17.29 2.01
C VAL A 10 9.35 -18.66 1.35
N ASP A 11 9.90 -19.63 2.09
CA ASP A 11 10.24 -20.95 1.52
C ASP A 11 9.00 -21.84 1.39
N ARG A 12 7.99 -21.65 2.24
CA ARG A 12 6.73 -22.39 2.19
C ARG A 12 5.85 -22.06 0.97
N GLN A 13 6.08 -20.89 0.34
CA GLN A 13 5.32 -20.45 -0.84
C GLN A 13 5.94 -20.88 -2.18
N LYS A 14 7.11 -21.52 -2.17
CA LYS A 14 7.79 -21.99 -3.37
C LYS A 14 7.30 -23.32 -3.91
N GLU A 15 6.66 -24.13 -3.09
CA GLU A 15 6.27 -25.50 -3.47
C GLU A 15 4.93 -25.60 -4.18
N GLU A 16 4.09 -24.59 -4.05
CA GLU A 16 2.87 -24.51 -4.85
C GLU A 16 3.12 -23.59 -6.04
N GLY A 17 3.17 -24.14 -7.24
CA GLY A 17 3.28 -23.44 -8.52
C GLY A 17 2.11 -22.49 -8.79
N PHE A 18 1.75 -21.70 -7.81
CA PHE A 18 0.70 -20.72 -7.84
C PHE A 18 1.23 -19.50 -8.61
N LYS A 19 0.85 -19.38 -9.88
CA LYS A 19 0.93 -18.10 -10.60
C LYS A 19 0.19 -17.08 -9.77
N ILE A 20 0.92 -16.32 -8.94
CA ILE A 20 0.35 -15.20 -8.21
C ILE A 20 -0.08 -14.17 -9.27
N PHE A 21 -1.35 -14.24 -9.65
CA PHE A 21 -1.98 -13.21 -10.46
C PHE A 21 -2.00 -11.96 -9.57
N MET A 22 -1.00 -11.12 -9.74
CA MET A 22 -0.88 -9.86 -8.99
C MET A 22 -2.03 -8.96 -9.40
N SER A 23 -3.15 -9.06 -8.68
CA SER A 23 -4.29 -8.18 -8.89
C SER A 23 -3.87 -6.74 -8.61
N LYS A 24 -3.96 -5.91 -9.63
CA LYS A 24 -3.54 -4.50 -9.61
C LYS A 24 -4.69 -3.62 -9.12
N VAL A 25 -4.37 -2.62 -8.32
CA VAL A 25 -5.31 -1.53 -8.01
C VAL A 25 -5.35 -0.59 -9.22
N ASP A 26 -6.38 -0.71 -10.04
CA ASP A 26 -6.46 -0.04 -11.35
C ASP A 26 -7.24 1.29 -11.30
N THR A 27 -7.51 1.81 -10.12
CA THR A 27 -8.23 3.08 -9.98
C THR A 27 -7.33 4.26 -10.35
N PRO A 28 -7.75 5.15 -11.28
CA PRO A 28 -6.97 6.33 -11.65
C PRO A 28 -6.62 7.21 -10.45
N LYS A 29 -5.34 7.44 -10.22
CA LYS A 29 -4.82 8.19 -9.06
C LYS A 29 -5.42 9.58 -8.93
N GLY A 30 -5.63 10.31 -10.04
CA GLY A 30 -6.26 11.62 -10.04
C GLY A 30 -7.71 11.62 -9.53
N LYS A 31 -8.48 10.53 -9.77
CA LYS A 31 -9.82 10.38 -9.18
C LYS A 31 -9.74 10.17 -7.67
N LEU A 32 -8.75 9.40 -7.18
CA LEU A 32 -8.54 9.17 -5.75
C LEU A 32 -8.16 10.46 -5.02
N VAL A 33 -7.20 11.21 -5.56
CA VAL A 33 -6.77 12.50 -5.02
C VAL A 33 -7.96 13.47 -4.89
N ARG A 34 -8.76 13.62 -5.95
CA ARG A 34 -9.97 14.47 -5.91
C ARG A 34 -11.04 13.95 -4.95
N LYS A 35 -11.16 12.61 -4.78
CA LYS A 35 -12.09 12.01 -3.83
C LYS A 35 -11.74 12.37 -2.38
N PHE A 36 -10.45 12.32 -2.05
CA PHE A 36 -9.97 12.61 -0.69
C PHE A 36 -9.72 14.10 -0.45
N GLY A 37 -9.54 14.90 -1.50
CA GLY A 37 -9.24 16.32 -1.41
C GLY A 37 -7.80 16.64 -1.01
N GLU A 38 -6.93 15.63 -1.02
CA GLU A 38 -5.53 15.73 -0.59
C GLU A 38 -4.60 14.98 -1.54
N ASN A 39 -3.36 15.44 -1.68
CA ASN A 39 -2.32 14.76 -2.46
C ASN A 39 -1.68 13.63 -1.66
N ILE A 40 -2.30 12.45 -1.66
CA ILE A 40 -1.82 11.25 -0.94
C ILE A 40 -0.62 10.57 -1.60
N PHE A 41 -0.25 10.95 -2.82
CA PHE A 41 0.84 10.31 -3.58
C PHE A 41 2.14 11.12 -3.60
N GLY A 42 2.14 12.34 -3.08
CA GLY A 42 3.32 13.21 -3.00
C GLY A 42 3.84 13.71 -4.36
N ASN A 43 3.08 13.59 -5.44
CA ASN A 43 3.50 14.05 -6.76
C ASN A 43 2.89 15.44 -7.07
N PRO A 44 3.71 16.47 -7.41
CA PRO A 44 3.24 17.84 -7.65
C PRO A 44 2.15 17.98 -8.72
N LYS A 45 2.09 17.04 -9.67
CA LYS A 45 1.02 16.97 -10.69
C LYS A 45 -0.38 16.94 -10.06
N TYR A 46 -0.52 16.30 -8.92
CA TYR A 46 -1.82 16.18 -8.26
C TYR A 46 -2.22 17.42 -7.49
N ASP A 47 -1.25 18.24 -7.04
CA ASP A 47 -1.52 19.54 -6.41
C ASP A 47 -2.10 20.49 -7.46
N VAL A 48 -1.49 20.54 -8.65
CA VAL A 48 -2.02 21.30 -9.79
C VAL A 48 -3.43 20.82 -10.18
N LEU A 49 -3.68 19.51 -10.12
CA LEU A 49 -5.01 18.95 -10.41
C LEU A 49 -6.06 19.38 -9.36
N LEU A 50 -5.69 19.38 -8.08
CA LEU A 50 -6.57 19.81 -6.98
C LEU A 50 -6.90 21.29 -7.09
N ASN A 51 -5.92 22.14 -7.42
CA ASN A 51 -6.13 23.57 -7.63
C ASN A 51 -7.09 23.86 -8.80
N LYS A 52 -6.98 23.08 -9.89
CA LYS A 52 -7.87 23.21 -11.05
C LYS A 52 -9.28 22.65 -10.81
N LYS A 53 -9.40 21.55 -10.06
CA LYS A 53 -10.65 20.80 -9.86
C LYS A 53 -10.79 20.35 -8.39
N PRO A 54 -11.12 21.26 -7.44
CA PRO A 54 -11.17 20.96 -6.00
C PRO A 54 -12.38 20.11 -5.56
N TYR A 55 -13.19 19.67 -6.51
CA TYR A 55 -14.40 18.90 -6.25
C TYR A 55 -14.23 17.42 -6.54
N THR A 56 -15.10 16.59 -5.94
CA THR A 56 -15.10 15.13 -6.14
C THR A 56 -15.28 14.74 -7.59
N PRO A 57 -14.74 13.59 -8.04
CA PRO A 57 -14.97 13.10 -9.39
C PRO A 57 -16.44 12.70 -9.60
N GLY A 58 -16.91 12.83 -10.85
CA GLY A 58 -18.25 12.44 -11.27
C GLY A 58 -19.14 13.64 -11.60
N GLN A 59 -20.34 13.36 -12.14
CA GLN A 59 -21.31 14.35 -12.59
C GLN A 59 -21.78 15.26 -11.44
N HIS A 60 -21.98 14.70 -10.25
CA HIS A 60 -22.42 15.42 -9.06
C HIS A 60 -21.27 16.03 -8.23
N GLY A 61 -20.02 15.97 -8.75
CA GLY A 61 -18.85 16.48 -8.04
C GLY A 61 -18.93 17.96 -7.63
N PRO A 62 -19.39 18.88 -8.50
CA PRO A 62 -19.53 20.30 -8.19
C PRO A 62 -20.62 20.61 -7.18
N ASN A 63 -21.61 19.73 -7.00
CA ASN A 63 -22.70 19.95 -6.07
C ASN A 63 -22.22 19.92 -4.62
N ARG A 64 -22.92 20.65 -3.73
CA ARG A 64 -22.60 20.72 -2.31
C ARG A 64 -22.51 19.33 -1.69
N ARG A 65 -21.36 19.00 -1.07
CA ARG A 65 -21.17 17.74 -0.36
C ARG A 65 -22.09 17.67 0.87
N LYS A 66 -22.76 16.54 1.05
CA LYS A 66 -23.44 16.24 2.32
C LYS A 66 -22.40 16.07 3.43
N ARG A 67 -22.75 16.48 4.65
CA ARG A 67 -21.91 16.22 5.82
C ARG A 67 -21.75 14.70 6.00
N LEU A 68 -20.52 14.24 6.16
CA LEU A 68 -20.22 12.85 6.40
C LEU A 68 -20.62 12.44 7.83
N SER A 69 -21.15 11.25 8.00
CA SER A 69 -21.31 10.62 9.30
C SER A 69 -19.94 10.22 9.88
N ASN A 70 -19.88 9.98 11.20
CA ASN A 70 -18.65 9.50 11.84
C ASN A 70 -18.11 8.21 11.19
N TYR A 71 -18.98 7.28 10.86
CA TYR A 71 -18.63 6.09 10.11
C TYR A 71 -18.03 6.43 8.73
N GLY A 72 -18.64 7.39 8.03
CA GLY A 72 -18.15 7.84 6.71
C GLY A 72 -16.74 8.42 6.77
N ILE A 73 -16.41 9.18 7.82
CA ILE A 73 -15.08 9.76 8.06
C ILE A 73 -14.07 8.63 8.29
N GLN A 74 -14.36 7.70 9.20
CA GLN A 74 -13.48 6.56 9.49
C GLN A 74 -13.25 5.67 8.26
N LEU A 75 -14.29 5.41 7.48
CA LEU A 75 -14.20 4.66 6.24
C LEU A 75 -13.31 5.39 5.21
N GLN A 76 -13.42 6.72 5.13
CA GLN A 76 -12.61 7.52 4.23
C GLN A 76 -11.13 7.45 4.60
N GLU A 77 -10.76 7.56 5.87
CA GLU A 77 -9.38 7.44 6.34
C GLU A 77 -8.81 6.04 6.06
N LYS A 78 -9.57 4.98 6.34
CA LYS A 78 -9.18 3.61 5.97
C LYS A 78 -8.88 3.48 4.47
N GLN A 79 -9.76 4.00 3.61
CA GLN A 79 -9.60 3.93 2.16
C GLN A 79 -8.43 4.80 1.67
N LYS A 80 -8.13 5.91 2.35
CA LYS A 80 -6.98 6.78 2.07
C LYS A 80 -5.67 6.03 2.30
N ILE A 81 -5.49 5.41 3.48
CA ILE A 81 -4.31 4.60 3.79
C ILE A 81 -4.16 3.46 2.77
N LYS A 82 -5.23 2.71 2.51
CA LYS A 82 -5.22 1.64 1.53
C LYS A 82 -4.77 2.10 0.14
N ALA A 83 -5.26 3.25 -0.32
CA ALA A 83 -4.90 3.83 -1.62
C ALA A 83 -3.43 4.29 -1.66
N MET A 84 -2.93 4.88 -0.57
CA MET A 84 -1.55 5.35 -0.44
C MET A 84 -0.55 4.21 -0.63
N TYR A 85 -0.78 3.05 0.03
CA TYR A 85 0.08 1.87 -0.08
C TYR A 85 -0.26 0.98 -1.28
N GLY A 86 -1.37 1.24 -1.98
CA GLY A 86 -1.80 0.43 -3.12
C GLY A 86 -2.12 -1.02 -2.76
N VAL A 87 -2.64 -1.26 -1.57
CA VAL A 87 -2.98 -2.59 -1.05
C VAL A 87 -4.45 -2.91 -1.33
N LEU A 88 -4.75 -4.17 -1.68
CA LEU A 88 -6.12 -4.64 -1.85
C LEU A 88 -6.82 -4.85 -0.50
N GLU A 89 -8.15 -4.79 -0.50
CA GLU A 89 -8.97 -4.87 0.72
C GLU A 89 -8.70 -6.16 1.52
N LYS A 90 -8.60 -7.31 0.83
CA LYS A 90 -8.31 -8.60 1.48
C LYS A 90 -6.96 -8.57 2.18
N GLN A 91 -5.92 -8.08 1.51
CA GLN A 91 -4.58 -7.98 2.10
C GLN A 91 -4.53 -6.95 3.23
N PHE A 92 -5.22 -5.81 3.07
CA PHE A 92 -5.30 -4.79 4.12
C PHE A 92 -5.95 -5.35 5.40
N ARG A 93 -7.03 -6.12 5.26
CA ARG A 93 -7.67 -6.81 6.37
C ARG A 93 -6.72 -7.79 7.07
N ASN A 94 -5.94 -8.55 6.31
CA ASN A 94 -4.94 -9.46 6.87
C ASN A 94 -3.86 -8.70 7.68
N TYR A 95 -3.40 -7.53 7.21
CA TYR A 95 -2.48 -6.68 7.98
C TYR A 95 -3.13 -6.15 9.24
N PHE A 96 -4.39 -5.75 9.19
CA PHE A 96 -5.15 -5.30 10.35
C PHE A 96 -5.24 -6.40 11.43
N HIS A 97 -5.63 -7.62 11.05
CA HIS A 97 -5.66 -8.75 11.99
C HIS A 97 -4.28 -9.13 12.56
N LYS A 98 -3.21 -8.92 11.80
CA LYS A 98 -1.85 -9.08 12.33
C LYS A 98 -1.53 -7.99 13.35
N ALA A 99 -1.89 -6.75 13.06
CA ALA A 99 -1.68 -5.61 13.96
C ALA A 99 -2.46 -5.74 15.28
N GLU A 100 -3.69 -6.25 15.25
CA GLU A 100 -4.49 -6.52 16.46
C GLU A 100 -3.81 -7.51 17.42
N LYS A 101 -3.05 -8.48 16.88
CA LYS A 101 -2.33 -9.48 17.68
C LYS A 101 -1.00 -8.96 18.24
N MET A 102 -0.53 -7.82 17.78
CA MET A 102 0.70 -7.19 18.27
C MET A 102 0.44 -6.44 19.58
N LYS A 103 1.44 -6.41 20.46
CA LYS A 103 1.38 -5.59 21.68
C LYS A 103 1.50 -4.11 21.28
N GLY A 104 0.62 -3.27 21.81
CA GLY A 104 0.65 -1.83 21.60
C GLY A 104 -0.60 -1.30 20.86
N GLU A 105 -0.49 -0.09 20.36
CA GLU A 105 -1.57 0.56 19.61
C GLU A 105 -1.73 -0.06 18.23
N THR A 106 -2.93 -0.55 17.91
CA THR A 106 -3.23 -1.23 16.64
C THR A 106 -2.96 -0.35 15.41
N GLY A 107 -3.25 0.96 15.52
CA GLY A 107 -3.03 1.91 14.42
C GLY A 107 -1.56 2.06 14.06
N THR A 108 -0.72 2.28 15.05
CA THR A 108 0.74 2.39 14.89
C THR A 108 1.33 1.09 14.36
N SER A 109 0.94 -0.06 14.94
CA SER A 109 1.38 -1.39 14.50
C SER A 109 0.99 -1.67 13.05
N LEU A 110 -0.20 -1.28 12.62
CA LEU A 110 -0.65 -1.41 11.23
C LEU A 110 0.22 -0.60 10.27
N LEU A 111 0.52 0.66 10.62
CA LEU A 111 1.38 1.52 9.80
C LEU A 111 2.81 0.97 9.72
N GLN A 112 3.36 0.46 10.81
CA GLN A 112 4.66 -0.22 10.83
C GLN A 112 4.67 -1.41 9.87
N LEU A 113 3.68 -2.29 9.94
CA LEU A 113 3.57 -3.45 9.04
C LEU A 113 3.47 -3.03 7.56
N LEU A 114 2.81 -1.92 7.25
CA LEU A 114 2.70 -1.41 5.89
C LEU A 114 3.99 -0.74 5.40
N GLU A 115 4.76 -0.08 6.28
CA GLU A 115 6.05 0.50 5.92
C GLU A 115 7.16 -0.56 5.84
N CYS A 116 7.10 -1.65 6.61
CA CYS A 116 8.04 -2.78 6.53
C CYS A 116 7.92 -3.62 5.24
N ARG A 117 7.00 -3.31 4.34
CA ARG A 117 6.91 -3.97 3.03
C ARG A 117 8.05 -3.56 2.13
N LEU A 118 8.61 -4.50 1.38
CA LEU A 118 9.74 -4.25 0.48
C LEU A 118 9.45 -3.13 -0.54
N ASP A 119 8.23 -3.06 -1.10
CA ASP A 119 7.84 -2.00 -2.02
C ASP A 119 7.84 -0.60 -1.34
N SER A 120 7.43 -0.53 -0.07
CA SER A 120 7.46 0.72 0.71
C SER A 120 8.87 1.12 1.09
N VAL A 121 9.70 0.17 1.51
CA VAL A 121 11.12 0.42 1.86
C VAL A 121 11.90 0.91 0.65
N VAL A 122 11.77 0.27 -0.51
CA VAL A 122 12.42 0.71 -1.77
C VAL A 122 12.01 2.14 -2.14
N TYR A 123 10.75 2.48 -1.96
CA TYR A 123 10.28 3.85 -2.16
C TYR A 123 10.88 4.83 -1.14
N ARG A 124 10.95 4.48 0.15
CA ARG A 124 11.51 5.32 1.21
C ARG A 124 13.01 5.55 1.06
N LEU A 125 13.74 4.55 0.58
CA LEU A 125 15.17 4.66 0.28
C LEU A 125 15.45 5.51 -0.97
N GLY A 126 14.43 5.96 -1.70
CA GLY A 126 14.60 6.84 -2.86
C GLY A 126 14.95 6.15 -4.17
N PHE A 127 14.98 4.81 -4.24
CA PHE A 127 15.22 4.06 -5.48
C PHE A 127 14.11 4.22 -6.51
N ALA A 128 12.95 4.69 -6.09
CA ALA A 128 11.82 4.93 -6.96
C ALA A 128 11.09 6.22 -6.60
N SER A 129 10.64 6.97 -7.59
CA SER A 129 9.89 8.21 -7.39
C SER A 129 8.44 8.00 -6.92
N THR A 130 7.92 6.78 -7.07
CA THR A 130 6.55 6.42 -6.63
C THR A 130 6.48 4.99 -6.11
N ARG A 131 5.57 4.71 -5.16
CA ARG A 131 5.33 3.34 -4.68
C ARG A 131 4.94 2.36 -5.79
N SER A 132 4.25 2.83 -6.83
CA SER A 132 3.91 1.98 -7.99
C SER A 132 5.14 1.57 -8.79
N GLN A 133 6.08 2.48 -8.98
CA GLN A 133 7.37 2.20 -9.63
C GLN A 133 8.20 1.27 -8.76
N ALA A 134 8.30 1.52 -7.45
CA ALA A 134 8.99 0.64 -6.51
C ALA A 134 8.46 -0.80 -6.61
N ARG A 135 7.14 -0.95 -6.59
CA ARG A 135 6.50 -2.27 -6.77
C ARG A 135 6.86 -2.94 -8.07
N GLN A 136 6.90 -2.19 -9.17
CA GLN A 136 7.30 -2.72 -10.48
C GLN A 136 8.75 -3.17 -10.48
N LEU A 137 9.67 -2.37 -9.96
CA LEU A 137 11.10 -2.70 -9.87
C LEU A 137 11.31 -3.98 -9.03
N VAL A 138 10.63 -4.10 -7.89
CA VAL A 138 10.70 -5.33 -7.08
C VAL A 138 10.14 -6.53 -7.84
N SER A 139 8.98 -6.39 -8.49
CA SER A 139 8.35 -7.49 -9.25
C SER A 139 9.22 -7.98 -10.41
N HIS A 140 10.03 -7.10 -10.97
CA HIS A 140 11.00 -7.42 -12.02
C HIS A 140 12.34 -7.93 -11.45
N ALA A 141 12.40 -8.20 -10.13
CA ALA A 141 13.58 -8.74 -9.45
C ALA A 141 14.88 -7.92 -9.61
N HIS A 142 14.75 -6.57 -9.62
CA HIS A 142 15.90 -5.67 -9.66
C HIS A 142 16.63 -5.55 -8.31
N PHE A 143 16.08 -6.11 -7.24
CA PHE A 143 16.65 -6.04 -5.90
C PHE A 143 17.08 -7.41 -5.39
N LEU A 144 18.18 -7.41 -4.68
CA LEU A 144 18.64 -8.53 -3.88
C LEU A 144 18.26 -8.27 -2.41
N LEU A 145 17.80 -9.29 -1.74
CA LEU A 145 17.56 -9.29 -0.31
C LEU A 145 18.41 -10.41 0.30
N ASN A 146 19.43 -10.05 1.10
CA ASN A 146 20.40 -11.00 1.63
C ASN A 146 21.01 -11.89 0.52
N ASP A 147 21.53 -11.26 -0.54
CA ASP A 147 22.16 -11.88 -1.72
C ASP A 147 21.24 -12.78 -2.57
N ARG A 148 19.94 -12.82 -2.28
CA ARG A 148 18.93 -13.57 -3.04
C ARG A 148 18.00 -12.63 -3.80
N LYS A 149 17.71 -12.96 -5.07
CA LYS A 149 16.73 -12.20 -5.86
C LYS A 149 15.34 -12.32 -5.24
N CYS A 150 14.71 -11.17 -4.96
CA CYS A 150 13.36 -11.10 -4.41
C CYS A 150 12.44 -10.40 -5.40
N ASN A 151 11.36 -11.10 -5.83
CA ASN A 151 10.33 -10.58 -6.73
C ASN A 151 8.98 -10.37 -6.04
N TYR A 152 8.93 -10.46 -4.71
CA TYR A 152 7.69 -10.30 -3.94
C TYR A 152 7.62 -8.91 -3.28
N PRO A 153 6.82 -7.96 -3.81
CA PRO A 153 6.70 -6.61 -3.23
C PRO A 153 6.13 -6.58 -1.81
N SER A 154 5.39 -7.64 -1.44
CA SER A 154 4.79 -7.80 -0.11
C SER A 154 5.72 -8.44 0.92
N ALA A 155 6.96 -8.77 0.57
CA ALA A 155 7.94 -9.28 1.53
C ALA A 155 8.09 -8.31 2.69
N SER A 156 7.98 -8.83 3.92
CA SER A 156 8.13 -8.04 5.14
C SER A 156 9.59 -8.07 5.58
N LEU A 157 10.17 -6.90 5.71
CA LEU A 157 11.51 -6.71 6.28
C LEU A 157 11.40 -6.55 7.79
N LYS A 158 12.35 -7.13 8.51
CA LYS A 158 12.46 -7.00 9.98
C LYS A 158 13.53 -5.97 10.32
#